data_c1121931227410a0c7dadd695636662e
#
_entry.id   c1121931227410a0c7dadd695636662e
#
_cell.length_a   1.000
_cell.length_b   1.000
_cell.length_c   1.000
_cell.angle_alpha   90.00
_cell.angle_beta   90.00
_cell.angle_gamma   90.00
#
_symmetry.space_group_name_H-M   'P 1'
#
loop_
_entity.id
_entity.type
_entity.pdbx_description
1 polymer ?
#
loop_
_entity_poly.entity_id
_entity_poly.type
_entity_poly.pdbx_seq_one_letter_code
_entity_poly.pdbx_strand_id
1 'polypeptide(L)'
;NYGLENFFKSKKIKFIRADVGDRYVKEKMKKNNFNLGGEQSGHIILGKFATTGDGLLVALEVLFAIRKGRKASDFFNKFQKTPQILKNIEVKDKEIIKSTEVKKSIKIAEKLIKGQGRILVRKSGTESKIRVMAESNNKKLLNNCINIISKRIK
;
A
#
# COMPACT_ATOMS: atom_id res chain seq x y z
N ASN A 1 2.92 -0.94 -2.74
CA ASN A 1 2.57 -1.43 -4.08
C ASN A 1 2.60 -2.96 -4.14
N TYR A 2 1.76 -3.58 -4.99
CA TYR A 2 1.69 -5.05 -5.12
C TYR A 2 2.98 -5.62 -5.72
N GLY A 3 3.64 -4.88 -6.61
CA GLY A 3 4.94 -5.26 -7.17
C GLY A 3 6.03 -5.43 -6.10
N LEU A 4 6.04 -4.56 -5.08
CA LEU A 4 6.98 -4.67 -3.96
C LEU A 4 6.73 -5.95 -3.13
N GLU A 5 5.46 -6.29 -2.88
CA GLU A 5 5.11 -7.53 -2.17
C GLU A 5 5.58 -8.76 -2.93
N ASN A 6 5.36 -8.81 -4.25
CA ASN A 6 5.83 -9.89 -5.11
C ASN A 6 7.36 -9.99 -5.11
N PHE A 7 8.05 -8.85 -5.13
CA PHE A 7 9.51 -8.81 -5.03
C PHE A 7 10.01 -9.42 -3.70
N PHE A 8 9.45 -9.01 -2.57
CA PHE A 8 9.84 -9.58 -1.28
C PHE A 8 9.52 -11.07 -1.20
N LYS A 9 8.37 -11.49 -1.72
CA LYS A 9 8.00 -12.91 -1.80
C LYS A 9 9.01 -13.72 -2.62
N SER A 10 9.43 -13.21 -3.78
CA SER A 10 10.45 -13.88 -4.63
C SER A 10 11.81 -13.98 -3.94
N LYS A 11 12.12 -13.07 -3.03
CA LYS A 11 13.36 -13.06 -2.22
C LYS A 11 13.21 -13.82 -0.89
N LYS A 12 12.06 -14.43 -0.63
CA LYS A 12 11.73 -15.10 0.65
C LYS A 12 11.86 -14.18 1.87
N ILE A 13 11.69 -12.87 1.66
CA ILE A 13 11.69 -11.86 2.73
C ILE A 13 10.29 -11.75 3.31
N LYS A 14 10.18 -11.87 4.63
CA LYS A 14 8.91 -11.71 5.34
C LYS A 14 8.40 -10.29 5.17
N PHE A 15 7.18 -10.16 4.68
CA PHE A 15 6.51 -8.91 4.42
C PHE A 15 5.10 -8.92 4.99
N ILE A 16 4.72 -7.86 5.70
CA ILE A 16 3.38 -7.69 6.26
C ILE A 16 2.86 -6.30 5.88
N ARG A 17 1.59 -6.24 5.52
CA ARG A 17 0.90 -4.96 5.30
C ARG A 17 0.33 -4.44 6.61
N ALA A 18 0.44 -3.13 6.78
CA ALA A 18 -0.25 -2.38 7.82
C ALA A 18 -1.40 -1.57 7.22
N ASP A 19 -2.31 -1.11 8.06
CA ASP A 19 -3.24 -0.07 7.71
C ASP A 19 -2.48 1.23 7.40
N VAL A 20 -3.14 2.16 6.71
CA VAL A 20 -2.52 3.43 6.29
C VAL A 20 -2.31 4.33 7.51
N GLY A 21 -1.08 4.74 7.73
CA GLY A 21 -0.62 5.60 8.82
C GLY A 21 0.60 5.01 9.54
N ASP A 22 1.56 5.87 9.85
CA ASP A 22 2.83 5.52 10.51
C ASP A 22 2.65 4.77 11.82
N ARG A 23 1.63 5.15 12.60
CA ARG A 23 1.26 4.47 13.84
C ARG A 23 1.00 2.98 13.62
N TYR A 24 0.23 2.61 12.58
CA TYR A 24 -0.09 1.22 12.29
C TYR A 24 1.13 0.44 11.80
N VAL A 25 2.01 1.11 11.03
CA VAL A 25 3.30 0.55 10.62
C VAL A 25 4.13 0.21 11.85
N LYS A 26 4.27 1.16 12.77
CA LYS A 26 5.01 1.00 14.04
C LYS A 26 4.45 -0.12 14.91
N GLU A 27 3.13 -0.18 15.08
CA GLU A 27 2.46 -1.25 15.83
C GLU A 27 2.74 -2.63 15.23
N LYS A 28 2.68 -2.76 13.88
CA LYS A 28 3.00 -4.01 13.17
C LYS A 28 4.47 -4.39 13.30
N MET A 29 5.38 -3.41 13.23
CA MET A 29 6.81 -3.64 13.42
C MET A 29 7.08 -4.21 14.81
N LYS A 30 6.56 -3.56 15.87
CA LYS A 30 6.72 -4.01 17.25
C LYS A 30 6.17 -5.42 17.47
N LYS A 31 4.92 -5.69 17.00
CA LYS A 31 4.26 -6.99 17.17
C LYS A 31 5.00 -8.15 16.49
N ASN A 32 5.69 -7.88 15.38
CA ASN A 32 6.35 -8.92 14.58
C ASN A 32 7.88 -8.89 14.68
N ASN A 33 8.42 -8.05 15.54
CA ASN A 33 9.86 -7.84 15.70
C ASN A 33 10.54 -7.46 14.37
N PHE A 34 9.93 -6.53 13.61
CA PHE A 34 10.48 -6.02 12.36
C PHE A 34 11.31 -4.76 12.63
N ASN A 35 12.43 -4.65 11.96
CA ASN A 35 13.34 -3.50 12.06
C ASN A 35 13.22 -2.50 10.90
N LEU A 36 12.36 -2.78 9.92
CA LEU A 36 12.10 -1.89 8.79
C LEU A 36 10.60 -1.78 8.55
N GLY A 37 10.10 -0.56 8.49
CA GLY A 37 8.74 -0.23 8.08
C GLY A 37 8.70 1.01 7.21
N GLY A 38 7.63 1.18 6.45
CA GLY A 38 7.49 2.38 5.64
C GLY A 38 6.18 2.45 4.90
N GLU A 39 5.91 3.64 4.40
CA GLU A 39 4.74 3.98 3.59
C GLU A 39 5.15 4.50 2.21
N GLN A 40 4.26 4.39 1.26
CA GLN A 40 4.49 4.91 -0.11
C GLN A 40 4.64 6.44 -0.14
N SER A 41 4.18 7.14 0.88
CA SER A 41 4.38 8.58 1.09
C SER A 41 5.84 8.98 1.34
N GLY A 42 6.74 8.02 1.56
CA GLY A 42 8.15 8.25 1.87
C GLY A 42 8.48 8.24 3.35
N HIS A 43 7.49 7.97 4.22
CA HIS A 43 7.74 7.80 5.65
C HIS A 43 8.39 6.44 5.88
N ILE A 44 9.61 6.42 6.40
CA ILE A 44 10.40 5.20 6.63
C ILE A 44 10.84 5.15 8.09
N ILE A 45 10.69 3.99 8.72
CA ILE A 45 11.10 3.72 10.09
C ILE A 45 12.23 2.67 10.06
N LEU A 46 13.40 3.04 10.55
CA LEU A 46 14.55 2.16 10.74
C LEU A 46 14.60 1.75 12.22
N GLY A 47 13.86 0.72 12.58
CA GLY A 47 13.62 0.31 13.98
C GLY A 47 14.86 -0.09 14.77
N LYS A 48 15.99 -0.34 14.08
CA LYS A 48 17.30 -0.54 14.73
C LYS A 48 17.83 0.75 15.36
N PHE A 49 17.48 1.91 14.81
CA PHE A 49 18.06 3.20 15.19
C PHE A 49 17.04 4.14 15.82
N ALA A 50 15.77 4.08 15.40
CA ALA A 50 14.73 4.99 15.86
C ALA A 50 13.37 4.29 15.98
N THR A 51 12.54 4.80 16.88
CA THR A 51 11.18 4.28 17.11
C THR A 51 10.12 4.97 16.26
N THR A 52 10.50 5.93 15.45
CA THR A 52 9.65 6.70 14.53
C THR A 52 10.40 6.98 13.23
N GLY A 53 9.72 7.54 12.24
CA GLY A 53 10.36 7.97 11.00
C GLY A 53 11.36 9.10 11.26
N ASP A 54 12.53 8.98 10.64
CA ASP A 54 13.59 9.99 10.66
C ASP A 54 14.16 10.12 9.24
N GLY A 55 13.82 11.22 8.59
CA GLY A 55 14.20 11.47 7.19
C GLY A 55 15.69 11.65 6.99
N LEU A 56 16.39 12.29 7.96
CA LEU A 56 17.84 12.49 7.89
C LEU A 56 18.58 11.17 8.05
N LEU A 57 18.20 10.37 9.03
CA LEU A 57 18.75 9.03 9.24
C LEU A 57 18.58 8.14 8.00
N VAL A 58 17.39 8.13 7.41
CA VAL A 58 17.11 7.37 6.18
C VAL A 58 17.96 7.87 5.02
N ALA A 59 18.11 9.20 4.86
CA ALA A 59 18.96 9.77 3.81
C ALA A 59 20.43 9.34 3.97
N LEU A 60 20.96 9.38 5.18
CA LEU A 60 22.34 8.92 5.47
C LEU A 60 22.52 7.44 5.17
N GLU A 61 21.59 6.57 5.57
CA GLU A 61 21.62 5.13 5.26
C GLU A 61 21.58 4.87 3.75
N VAL A 62 20.76 5.61 3.01
CA VAL A 62 20.68 5.52 1.55
C VAL A 62 22.01 5.94 0.90
N LEU A 63 22.57 7.09 1.30
CA LEU A 63 23.86 7.57 0.79
C LEU A 63 24.99 6.58 1.11
N PHE A 64 25.00 6.03 2.31
CA PHE A 64 25.97 5.04 2.74
C PHE A 64 25.86 3.74 1.91
N ALA A 65 24.65 3.31 1.58
CA ALA A 65 24.42 2.11 0.76
C ALA A 65 24.94 2.25 -0.68
N ILE A 66 24.92 3.47 -1.24
CA ILE A 66 25.37 3.73 -2.63
C ILE A 66 26.80 4.25 -2.76
N ARG A 67 27.50 4.50 -1.63
CA ARG A 67 28.84 5.15 -1.61
C ARG A 67 29.94 4.43 -2.41
N LYS A 68 29.77 3.16 -2.75
CA LYS A 68 30.77 2.35 -3.46
C LYS A 68 30.71 2.53 -5.00
N GLY A 69 30.37 3.70 -5.50
CA GLY A 69 30.37 4.03 -6.92
C GLY A 69 29.24 3.40 -7.75
N ARG A 70 28.20 2.89 -7.10
CA ARG A 70 27.02 2.37 -7.79
C ARG A 70 26.09 3.52 -8.17
N LYS A 71 25.51 3.46 -9.37
CA LYS A 71 24.43 4.39 -9.72
C LYS A 71 23.21 4.13 -8.83
N ALA A 72 22.62 5.19 -8.29
CA ALA A 72 21.44 5.08 -7.44
C ALA A 72 20.28 4.35 -8.13
N SER A 73 20.09 4.58 -9.44
CA SER A 73 19.10 3.88 -10.27
C SER A 73 19.30 2.36 -10.26
N ASP A 74 20.54 1.87 -10.36
CA ASP A 74 20.83 0.44 -10.41
C ASP A 74 20.63 -0.21 -9.03
N PHE A 75 20.86 0.58 -7.98
CA PHE A 75 20.69 0.12 -6.60
C PHE A 75 19.22 0.07 -6.18
N PHE A 76 18.40 1.07 -6.56
CA PHE A 76 17.03 1.20 -6.10
C PHE A 76 15.96 0.67 -7.07
N ASN A 77 16.27 0.48 -8.36
CA ASN A 77 15.31 -0.08 -9.31
C ASN A 77 15.24 -1.61 -9.21
N LYS A 78 14.69 -2.13 -8.11
CA LYS A 78 14.69 -3.56 -7.79
C LYS A 78 13.42 -4.30 -8.19
N PHE A 79 12.34 -3.58 -8.49
CA PHE A 79 11.07 -4.19 -8.91
C PHE A 79 10.28 -3.24 -9.80
N GLN A 80 9.44 -3.82 -10.65
CA GLN A 80 8.48 -3.05 -11.44
C GLN A 80 7.25 -2.70 -10.58
N LYS A 81 6.87 -1.43 -10.60
CA LYS A 81 5.63 -0.99 -9.95
C LYS A 81 4.43 -1.56 -10.70
N THR A 82 3.56 -2.26 -10.00
CA THR A 82 2.28 -2.68 -10.56
C THR A 82 1.39 -1.45 -10.80
N PRO A 83 0.75 -1.34 -11.98
CA PRO A 83 -0.22 -0.29 -12.28
C PRO A 83 -1.28 -0.17 -11.19
N GLN A 84 -1.65 1.07 -10.85
CA GLN A 84 -2.59 1.40 -9.79
C GLN A 84 -3.65 2.35 -10.30
N ILE A 85 -4.90 2.12 -9.91
CA ILE A 85 -5.99 3.08 -10.04
C ILE A 85 -6.45 3.46 -8.64
N LEU A 86 -6.53 4.76 -8.37
CA LEU A 86 -7.12 5.32 -7.15
C LEU A 86 -8.34 6.16 -7.56
N LYS A 87 -9.51 5.80 -7.06
CA LYS A 87 -10.75 6.55 -7.25
C LYS A 87 -11.23 7.10 -5.91
N ASN A 88 -11.39 8.41 -5.85
CA ASN A 88 -12.02 9.10 -4.73
C ASN A 88 -13.50 9.26 -5.04
N ILE A 89 -14.38 8.81 -4.15
CA ILE A 89 -15.82 8.87 -4.29
C ILE A 89 -16.36 9.75 -3.18
N GLU A 90 -16.99 10.86 -3.55
CA GLU A 90 -17.67 11.75 -2.62
C GLU A 90 -18.91 11.07 -2.07
N VAL A 91 -19.12 11.17 -0.77
CA VAL A 91 -20.25 10.57 -0.07
C VAL A 91 -20.76 11.53 1.01
N LYS A 92 -22.08 11.55 1.24
CA LYS A 92 -22.66 12.30 2.35
C LYS A 92 -22.29 11.67 3.70
N ASP A 93 -22.31 10.33 3.75
CA ASP A 93 -21.94 9.56 4.94
C ASP A 93 -20.89 8.50 4.60
N LYS A 94 -19.74 8.57 5.27
CA LYS A 94 -18.65 7.59 5.11
C LYS A 94 -18.99 6.21 5.69
N GLU A 95 -20.04 6.10 6.52
CA GLU A 95 -20.46 4.81 7.10
C GLU A 95 -21.07 3.87 6.07
N ILE A 96 -21.44 4.37 4.87
CA ILE A 96 -21.88 3.53 3.74
C ILE A 96 -20.90 2.39 3.42
N ILE A 97 -19.61 2.57 3.72
CA ILE A 97 -18.60 1.50 3.55
C ILE A 97 -18.91 0.25 4.37
N LYS A 98 -19.70 0.39 5.44
CA LYS A 98 -20.11 -0.71 6.31
C LYS A 98 -21.38 -1.43 5.82
N SER A 99 -22.07 -0.88 4.82
CA SER A 99 -23.29 -1.48 4.27
C SER A 99 -23.02 -2.88 3.69
N THR A 100 -24.05 -3.71 3.70
CA THR A 100 -23.97 -5.08 3.20
C THR A 100 -23.63 -5.12 1.71
N GLU A 101 -24.20 -4.20 0.93
CA GLU A 101 -24.01 -4.09 -0.52
C GLU A 101 -22.56 -3.72 -0.86
N VAL A 102 -21.99 -2.73 -0.17
CA VAL A 102 -20.59 -2.30 -0.37
C VAL A 102 -19.64 -3.42 0.05
N LYS A 103 -19.85 -4.05 1.21
CA LYS A 103 -19.03 -5.20 1.65
C LYS A 103 -19.10 -6.38 0.69
N LYS A 104 -20.28 -6.71 0.15
CA LYS A 104 -20.42 -7.75 -0.88
C LYS A 104 -19.65 -7.38 -2.14
N SER A 105 -19.76 -6.14 -2.61
CA SER A 105 -19.03 -5.68 -3.82
C SER A 105 -17.51 -5.73 -3.64
N ILE A 106 -17.00 -5.37 -2.46
CA ILE A 106 -15.58 -5.47 -2.13
C ILE A 106 -15.14 -6.95 -2.20
N LYS A 107 -15.87 -7.86 -1.55
CA LYS A 107 -15.54 -9.30 -1.57
C LYS A 107 -15.55 -9.89 -2.98
N ILE A 108 -16.50 -9.47 -3.84
CA ILE A 108 -16.56 -9.89 -5.25
C ILE A 108 -15.29 -9.42 -5.97
N ALA A 109 -14.96 -8.14 -5.86
CA ALA A 109 -13.79 -7.58 -6.51
C ALA A 109 -12.46 -8.19 -5.99
N GLU A 110 -12.36 -8.47 -4.68
CA GLU A 110 -11.22 -9.17 -4.09
C GLU A 110 -11.06 -10.60 -4.64
N LYS A 111 -12.16 -11.33 -4.81
CA LYS A 111 -12.13 -12.67 -5.43
C LYS A 111 -11.65 -12.61 -6.88
N LEU A 112 -12.13 -11.63 -7.65
CA LEU A 112 -11.75 -11.48 -9.06
C LEU A 112 -10.26 -11.16 -9.23
N ILE A 113 -9.69 -10.32 -8.36
CA ILE A 113 -8.30 -9.86 -8.47
C ILE A 113 -7.30 -10.77 -7.74
N LYS A 114 -7.79 -11.78 -7.01
CA LYS A 114 -6.96 -12.68 -6.21
C LYS A 114 -5.83 -13.31 -7.03
N GLY A 115 -4.61 -13.20 -6.52
CA GLY A 115 -3.40 -13.72 -7.19
C GLY A 115 -2.84 -12.83 -8.30
N GLN A 116 -3.60 -11.84 -8.80
CA GLN A 116 -3.20 -10.95 -9.90
C GLN A 116 -3.06 -9.48 -9.46
N GLY A 117 -3.42 -9.18 -8.21
CA GLY A 117 -3.40 -7.82 -7.70
C GLY A 117 -4.04 -7.71 -6.32
N ARG A 118 -4.37 -6.47 -5.95
CA ARG A 118 -5.04 -6.19 -4.68
C ARG A 118 -6.00 -5.00 -4.77
N ILE A 119 -6.88 -4.92 -3.79
CA ILE A 119 -7.82 -3.82 -3.58
C ILE A 119 -7.61 -3.26 -2.17
N LEU A 120 -7.81 -1.95 -2.03
CA LEU A 120 -7.91 -1.27 -0.75
C LEU A 120 -9.05 -0.27 -0.80
N VAL A 121 -10.04 -0.43 0.07
CA VAL A 121 -11.16 0.50 0.22
C VAL A 121 -11.12 1.08 1.62
N ARG A 122 -11.09 2.41 1.72
CA ARG A 122 -11.02 3.08 3.02
C ARG A 122 -11.70 4.43 3.02
N LYS A 123 -12.10 4.89 4.19
CA LYS A 123 -12.55 6.27 4.42
C LYS A 123 -11.35 7.22 4.31
N SER A 124 -11.57 8.41 3.75
CA SER A 124 -10.63 9.51 3.92
C SER A 124 -10.67 10.01 5.37
N GLY A 125 -9.52 10.29 5.96
CA GLY A 125 -9.42 10.84 7.31
C GLY A 125 -9.98 12.27 7.40
N THR A 126 -9.71 13.08 6.38
CA THR A 126 -9.96 14.53 6.38
C THR A 126 -11.13 14.97 5.49
N GLU A 127 -11.52 14.17 4.52
CA GLU A 127 -12.53 14.53 3.52
C GLU A 127 -13.75 13.61 3.60
N SER A 128 -14.89 14.08 3.13
CA SER A 128 -16.13 13.28 2.98
C SER A 128 -16.07 12.37 1.75
N LYS A 129 -15.04 11.50 1.70
CA LYS A 129 -14.75 10.62 0.56
C LYS A 129 -14.42 9.21 1.01
N ILE A 130 -14.78 8.24 0.18
CA ILE A 130 -14.26 6.87 0.23
C ILE A 130 -13.22 6.73 -0.88
N ARG A 131 -12.07 6.21 -0.52
CA ARG A 131 -10.95 5.95 -1.43
C ARG A 131 -10.94 4.47 -1.81
N VAL A 132 -11.11 4.20 -3.11
CA VAL A 132 -11.05 2.86 -3.68
C VAL A 132 -9.80 2.76 -4.52
N MET A 133 -8.87 1.91 -4.12
CA MET A 133 -7.61 1.67 -4.82
C MET A 133 -7.55 0.22 -5.27
N ALA A 134 -7.09 -0.01 -6.49
CA ALA A 134 -6.78 -1.33 -7.01
C ALA A 134 -5.41 -1.32 -7.71
N GLU A 135 -4.68 -2.42 -7.61
CA GLU A 135 -3.38 -2.64 -8.25
C GLU A 135 -3.38 -3.98 -8.97
N SER A 136 -3.05 -3.97 -10.27
CA SER A 136 -2.86 -5.18 -11.09
C SER A 136 -2.17 -4.82 -12.41
N ASN A 137 -1.49 -5.79 -13.03
CA ASN A 137 -0.97 -5.64 -14.38
C ASN A 137 -2.07 -5.75 -15.45
N ASN A 138 -3.25 -6.27 -15.10
CA ASN A 138 -4.39 -6.36 -15.99
C ASN A 138 -5.28 -5.13 -15.88
N LYS A 139 -5.16 -4.21 -16.84
CA LYS A 139 -5.93 -2.95 -16.88
C LYS A 139 -7.45 -3.16 -16.93
N LYS A 140 -7.92 -4.19 -17.68
CA LYS A 140 -9.36 -4.51 -17.76
C LYS A 140 -9.90 -4.95 -16.39
N LEU A 141 -9.14 -5.80 -15.70
CA LEU A 141 -9.47 -6.27 -14.36
C LEU A 141 -9.51 -5.14 -13.35
N LEU A 142 -8.53 -4.21 -13.40
CA LEU A 142 -8.52 -3.01 -12.54
C LEU A 142 -9.80 -2.19 -12.69
N ASN A 143 -10.15 -1.82 -13.92
CA ASN A 143 -11.34 -1.03 -14.20
C ASN A 143 -12.62 -1.75 -13.76
N ASN A 144 -12.70 -3.06 -13.98
CA ASN A 144 -13.85 -3.86 -13.56
C ASN A 144 -14.00 -3.85 -12.03
N CYS A 145 -12.93 -4.10 -11.29
CA CYS A 145 -12.95 -4.09 -9.82
C CYS A 145 -13.36 -2.73 -9.25
N ILE A 146 -12.76 -1.63 -9.78
CA ILE A 146 -13.12 -0.26 -9.38
C ILE A 146 -14.60 0.02 -9.66
N ASN A 147 -15.12 -0.39 -10.83
CA ASN A 147 -16.50 -0.15 -11.21
C ASN A 147 -17.50 -0.93 -10.34
N ILE A 148 -17.22 -2.20 -10.04
CA ILE A 148 -18.06 -3.04 -9.17
C ILE A 148 -18.25 -2.36 -7.81
N ILE A 149 -17.18 -1.84 -7.22
CA ILE A 149 -17.22 -1.21 -5.89
C ILE A 149 -17.86 0.18 -5.98
N SER A 150 -17.43 1.00 -6.95
CA SER A 150 -17.88 2.40 -7.07
C SER A 150 -19.39 2.52 -7.29
N LYS A 151 -20.00 1.57 -8.03
CA LYS A 151 -21.46 1.57 -8.27
C LYS A 151 -22.28 1.37 -7.00
N ARG A 152 -21.71 0.85 -5.92
CA ARG A 152 -22.39 0.58 -4.65
C ARG A 152 -22.12 1.63 -3.57
N ILE A 153 -21.15 2.51 -3.83
CA ILE A 153 -20.80 3.61 -2.92
C ILE A 153 -21.57 4.90 -3.26
N LYS A 154 -22.12 4.99 -4.47
CA LYS A 154 -22.89 6.16 -4.91
C LYS A 154 -24.28 6.18 -4.30
#